data_cff7d08f25da47d4910e2c5c475bd0c5
#
_entry.id   cff7d08f25da47d4910e2c5c475bd0c5
#
_cell.length_a   1.000
_cell.length_b   1.000
_cell.length_c   1.000
_cell.angle_alpha   90.00
_cell.angle_beta   90.00
_cell.angle_gamma   90.00
#
_symmetry.space_group_name_H-M   'P 1'
#
loop_
_entity.id
_entity.type
_entity.pdbx_description
1 polymer ?
#
loop_
_entity_poly.entity_id
_entity_poly.type
_entity_poly.pdbx_seq_one_letter_code
_entity_poly.pdbx_strand_id
1 'polypeptide(L)'
;AYIFPDTFDKVSLIKGPQSVEHGPGASAGTVLFERKPTYFRKPGAEFKAAVTGASFKRYDTYIDAKAGTPLGYVQAQATDAASGDYEDGDGTQVNSVYRRRSLNAAVGWTPDEHTRLELSAIESRAKAAYADRGMDGSKFDRSNVSLKFEKTHMQGLLNAVEAQVYYNYVDHVMDNYSLRTPTGMRMASNPDRETTGSRLAATLRPDDVHKIVLGVDQQ
;
A
#
# COMPACT_ATOMS: atom_id res chain seq x y z
N ALA A 1 2.56 -0.25 10.00
CA ALA A 1 2.11 -1.66 10.08
C ALA A 1 1.35 -2.11 8.83
N TYR A 2 0.65 -1.21 8.13
CA TYR A 2 -0.26 -1.53 7.02
C TYR A 2 0.37 -1.50 5.62
N ILE A 3 1.58 -0.99 5.46
CA ILE A 3 2.25 -0.80 4.17
C ILE A 3 3.58 -1.55 4.16
N PHE A 4 3.83 -2.28 3.08
CA PHE A 4 5.09 -2.94 2.78
C PHE A 4 5.75 -2.21 1.61
N PRO A 5 6.79 -1.42 1.83
CA PRO A 5 7.43 -0.65 0.77
C PRO A 5 7.92 -1.49 -0.40
N ASP A 6 8.39 -2.72 -0.14
CA ASP A 6 8.89 -3.64 -1.16
C ASP A 6 7.84 -4.06 -2.21
N THR A 7 6.53 -3.85 -1.93
CA THR A 7 5.45 -4.13 -2.87
C THR A 7 5.19 -3.00 -3.87
N PHE A 8 5.97 -1.92 -3.80
CA PHE A 8 5.85 -0.76 -4.68
C PHE A 8 7.14 -0.54 -5.47
N ASP A 9 7.02 -0.02 -6.68
CA ASP A 9 8.16 0.28 -7.55
C ASP A 9 8.81 1.62 -7.21
N LYS A 10 8.06 2.52 -6.57
CA LYS A 10 8.53 3.86 -6.22
C LYS A 10 7.82 4.37 -4.96
N VAL A 11 8.58 5.00 -4.09
CA VAL A 11 8.08 5.78 -2.95
C VAL A 11 8.52 7.22 -3.14
N SER A 12 7.56 8.15 -3.21
CA SER A 12 7.82 9.58 -3.36
C SER A 12 7.38 10.32 -2.11
N LEU A 13 8.28 11.14 -1.56
CA LEU A 13 7.97 12.06 -0.48
C LEU A 13 7.86 13.48 -1.03
N ILE A 14 6.66 14.03 -1.04
CA ILE A 14 6.37 15.38 -1.49
C ILE A 14 6.17 16.26 -0.26
N LYS A 15 7.01 17.25 -0.07
CA LYS A 15 7.00 18.15 1.10
C LYS A 15 6.11 19.35 0.85
N GLY A 16 5.49 19.86 1.91
CA GLY A 16 4.62 21.03 1.89
C GLY A 16 3.16 20.72 1.52
N PRO A 17 2.31 21.74 1.50
CA PRO A 17 0.91 21.60 1.11
C PRO A 17 0.77 21.05 -0.30
N GLN A 18 -0.11 20.08 -0.48
CA GLN A 18 -0.34 19.44 -1.78
C GLN A 18 -1.72 19.78 -2.32
N SER A 19 -1.85 19.64 -3.64
CA SER A 19 -3.13 19.78 -4.33
C SER A 19 -4.04 18.59 -4.04
N VAL A 20 -5.31 18.74 -4.37
CA VAL A 20 -6.32 17.67 -4.32
C VAL A 20 -5.96 16.43 -5.16
N GLU A 21 -4.97 16.53 -6.06
CA GLU A 21 -4.43 15.39 -6.82
C GLU A 21 -3.96 14.23 -5.93
N HIS A 22 -3.53 14.52 -4.70
CA HIS A 22 -2.97 13.54 -3.78
C HIS A 22 -3.91 13.20 -2.60
N GLY A 23 -5.17 13.58 -2.73
CA GLY A 23 -6.21 13.35 -1.73
C GLY A 23 -6.33 14.47 -0.70
N PRO A 24 -7.37 14.45 0.14
CA PRO A 24 -7.65 15.48 1.11
C PRO A 24 -6.65 15.46 2.29
N GLY A 25 -6.44 16.60 2.92
CA GLY A 25 -5.71 16.72 4.19
C GLY A 25 -4.18 16.74 4.11
N ALA A 26 -3.60 16.88 2.91
CA ALA A 26 -2.15 16.91 2.70
C ALA A 26 -1.52 18.28 3.01
N SER A 27 -1.67 18.78 4.24
CA SER A 27 -1.18 20.10 4.66
C SER A 27 0.33 20.17 4.90
N ALA A 28 0.95 19.09 5.36
CA ALA A 28 2.37 19.03 5.68
C ALA A 28 3.22 18.31 4.63
N GLY A 29 2.60 17.46 3.83
CA GLY A 29 3.23 16.67 2.78
C GLY A 29 2.48 15.38 2.49
N THR A 30 2.92 14.66 1.45
CA THR A 30 2.32 13.41 1.01
C THR A 30 3.40 12.37 0.75
N VAL A 31 3.16 11.14 1.19
CA VAL A 31 3.96 9.97 0.81
C VAL A 31 3.16 9.16 -0.20
N LEU A 32 3.66 9.10 -1.43
CA LEU A 32 3.06 8.32 -2.52
C LEU A 32 3.77 6.98 -2.64
N PHE A 33 2.97 5.92 -2.66
CA PHE A 33 3.41 4.55 -2.94
C PHE A 33 2.88 4.17 -4.32
N GLU A 34 3.77 4.04 -5.29
CA GLU A 34 3.42 3.91 -6.69
C GLU A 34 3.86 2.55 -7.25
N ARG A 35 3.00 1.94 -8.03
CA ARG A 35 3.34 0.78 -8.87
C ARG A 35 3.39 1.24 -10.32
N LYS A 36 4.41 0.80 -11.04
CA LYS A 36 4.51 1.05 -12.49
C LYS A 36 3.37 0.33 -13.20
N PRO A 37 2.76 0.96 -14.21
CA PRO A 37 1.80 0.29 -15.08
C PRO A 37 2.41 -0.99 -15.65
N THR A 38 1.66 -2.09 -15.60
CA THR A 38 2.06 -3.37 -16.18
C THR A 38 1.47 -3.50 -17.57
N TYR A 39 2.31 -3.80 -18.56
CA TYR A 39 1.91 -4.12 -19.94
C TYR A 39 2.85 -5.16 -20.54
N PHE A 40 2.30 -6.22 -21.09
CA PHE A 40 3.06 -7.28 -21.75
C PHE A 40 2.94 -7.15 -23.26
N ARG A 41 4.03 -6.80 -23.96
CA ARG A 41 4.05 -6.73 -25.45
C ARG A 41 3.93 -8.08 -26.13
N LYS A 42 4.22 -9.16 -25.39
CA LYS A 42 4.08 -10.57 -25.81
C LYS A 42 3.76 -11.41 -24.57
N PRO A 43 3.17 -12.61 -24.72
CA PRO A 43 2.95 -13.51 -23.61
C PRO A 43 4.26 -13.76 -22.83
N GLY A 44 4.16 -13.68 -21.49
CA GLY A 44 5.34 -13.82 -20.63
C GLY A 44 4.96 -13.88 -19.16
N ALA A 45 5.98 -14.15 -18.34
CA ALA A 45 5.90 -14.14 -16.91
C ALA A 45 7.15 -13.51 -16.29
N GLU A 46 6.98 -12.87 -15.14
CA GLU A 46 8.05 -12.30 -14.32
C GLU A 46 7.92 -12.84 -12.90
N PHE A 47 9.04 -13.14 -12.29
CA PHE A 47 9.10 -13.58 -10.91
C PHE A 47 10.22 -12.84 -10.18
N LYS A 48 9.92 -12.33 -8.98
CA LYS A 48 10.91 -11.72 -8.09
C LYS A 48 10.71 -12.31 -6.69
N ALA A 49 11.81 -12.58 -6.01
CA ALA A 49 11.79 -12.99 -4.62
C ALA A 49 12.98 -12.39 -3.88
N ALA A 50 12.78 -12.07 -2.61
CA ALA A 50 13.83 -11.62 -1.72
C ALA A 50 13.63 -12.22 -0.32
N VAL A 51 14.75 -12.58 0.31
CA VAL A 51 14.79 -13.02 1.71
C VAL A 51 15.90 -12.25 2.41
N THR A 52 15.57 -11.67 3.56
CA THR A 52 16.52 -10.96 4.41
C THR A 52 16.54 -11.59 5.79
N GLY A 53 17.70 -11.89 6.33
CA GLY A 53 17.91 -12.31 7.71
C GLY A 53 18.71 -11.25 8.47
N ALA A 54 18.39 -11.02 9.74
CA ALA A 54 19.11 -10.06 10.59
C ALA A 54 19.10 -10.51 12.07
N SER A 55 19.73 -9.72 12.96
CA SER A 55 19.76 -9.94 14.39
C SER A 55 18.34 -10.08 14.97
N PHE A 56 18.24 -10.62 16.18
CA PHE A 56 17.01 -10.78 16.95
C PHE A 56 15.94 -11.62 16.24
N LYS A 57 16.38 -12.66 15.53
CA LYS A 57 15.52 -13.60 14.76
C LYS A 57 14.68 -12.89 13.70
N ARG A 58 15.16 -11.76 13.19
CA ARG A 58 14.47 -11.04 12.11
C ARG A 58 14.60 -11.78 10.81
N TYR A 59 13.48 -11.92 10.12
CA TYR A 59 13.43 -12.29 8.71
C TYR A 59 12.38 -11.44 7.98
N ASP A 60 12.66 -11.15 6.73
CA ASP A 60 11.72 -10.53 5.80
C ASP A 60 11.70 -11.38 4.52
N THR A 61 10.53 -11.71 4.03
CA THR A 61 10.34 -12.44 2.77
C THR A 61 9.40 -11.66 1.87
N TYR A 62 9.75 -11.57 0.60
CA TYR A 62 8.97 -10.94 -0.45
C TYR A 62 8.93 -11.83 -1.68
N ILE A 63 7.75 -11.99 -2.28
CA ILE A 63 7.51 -12.70 -3.53
C ILE A 63 6.60 -11.83 -4.39
N ASP A 64 6.93 -11.69 -5.69
CA ASP A 64 6.10 -11.05 -6.70
C ASP A 64 6.11 -11.92 -7.97
N ALA A 65 4.95 -12.36 -8.39
CA ALA A 65 4.74 -13.13 -9.60
C ALA A 65 3.74 -12.42 -10.50
N LYS A 66 4.11 -12.21 -11.76
CA LYS A 66 3.26 -11.64 -12.80
C LYS A 66 3.24 -12.57 -14.00
N ALA A 67 2.11 -12.69 -14.64
CA ALA A 67 1.98 -13.34 -15.95
C ALA A 67 0.98 -12.58 -16.80
N GLY A 68 1.23 -12.48 -18.10
CA GLY A 68 0.35 -11.71 -18.96
C GLY A 68 0.56 -11.94 -20.46
N THR A 69 -0.32 -11.30 -21.19
CA THR A 69 -0.35 -11.20 -22.65
C THR A 69 -0.55 -9.73 -23.02
N PRO A 70 -0.51 -9.34 -24.32
CA PRO A 70 -0.83 -7.96 -24.71
C PRO A 70 -2.25 -7.50 -24.31
N LEU A 71 -3.18 -8.43 -24.04
CA LEU A 71 -4.55 -8.09 -23.68
C LEU A 71 -4.79 -7.97 -22.17
N GLY A 72 -3.82 -8.38 -21.34
CA GLY A 72 -3.99 -8.28 -19.90
C GLY A 72 -2.99 -9.13 -19.10
N TYR A 73 -3.06 -9.00 -17.79
CA TYR A 73 -2.15 -9.66 -16.86
C TYR A 73 -2.84 -10.06 -15.55
N VAL A 74 -2.18 -10.94 -14.84
CA VAL A 74 -2.45 -11.25 -13.44
C VAL A 74 -1.17 -11.03 -12.64
N GLN A 75 -1.30 -10.58 -11.40
CA GLN A 75 -0.19 -10.40 -10.46
C GLN A 75 -0.60 -10.90 -9.08
N ALA A 76 0.34 -11.53 -8.39
CA ALA A 76 0.24 -11.87 -6.99
C ALA A 76 1.54 -11.48 -6.27
N GLN A 77 1.43 -10.80 -5.13
CA GLN A 77 2.55 -10.45 -4.27
C GLN A 77 2.26 -10.91 -2.85
N ALA A 78 3.26 -11.50 -2.21
CA ALA A 78 3.17 -11.92 -0.81
C ALA A 78 4.38 -11.42 -0.01
N THR A 79 4.14 -11.01 1.23
CA THR A 79 5.20 -10.64 2.18
C THR A 79 4.96 -11.29 3.53
N ASP A 80 6.02 -11.74 4.19
CA ASP A 80 6.01 -12.15 5.61
C ASP A 80 7.28 -11.58 6.25
N ALA A 81 7.13 -10.79 7.30
CA ALA A 81 8.22 -10.18 8.04
C ALA A 81 7.97 -10.32 9.53
N ALA A 82 8.99 -10.76 10.26
CA ALA A 82 8.94 -10.88 11.71
C ALA A 82 10.29 -10.56 12.36
N SER A 83 10.25 -10.15 13.61
CA SER A 83 11.43 -10.00 14.47
C SER A 83 11.04 -10.39 15.90
N GLY A 84 11.99 -10.93 16.66
CA GLY A 84 11.90 -11.03 18.11
C GLY A 84 12.15 -9.70 18.80
N ASP A 85 12.08 -9.71 20.12
CA ASP A 85 12.53 -8.58 20.92
C ASP A 85 14.03 -8.36 20.74
N TYR A 86 14.48 -7.11 20.70
CA TYR A 86 15.90 -6.81 20.70
C TYR A 86 16.44 -6.57 22.13
N GLU A 87 17.74 -6.64 22.28
CA GLU A 87 18.46 -6.22 23.49
C GLU A 87 19.12 -4.86 23.23
N ASP A 88 19.03 -3.95 24.21
CA ASP A 88 19.69 -2.64 24.16
C ASP A 88 21.21 -2.76 24.43
N GLY A 89 21.91 -1.64 24.48
CA GLY A 89 23.36 -1.59 24.70
C GLY A 89 23.81 -2.13 26.06
N ASP A 90 22.92 -2.18 27.04
CA ASP A 90 23.15 -2.70 28.38
C ASP A 90 22.74 -4.18 28.56
N GLY A 91 22.25 -4.81 27.48
CA GLY A 91 21.78 -6.20 27.47
C GLY A 91 20.35 -6.37 28.01
N THR A 92 19.62 -5.29 28.20
CA THR A 92 18.22 -5.34 28.63
C THR A 92 17.29 -5.68 27.46
N GLN A 93 16.43 -6.66 27.62
CA GLN A 93 15.44 -7.02 26.61
C GLN A 93 14.39 -5.91 26.47
N VAL A 94 14.17 -5.45 25.24
CA VAL A 94 13.22 -4.41 24.88
C VAL A 94 12.02 -4.99 24.14
N ASN A 95 10.81 -4.76 24.66
CA ASN A 95 9.57 -5.22 24.07
C ASN A 95 9.35 -4.61 22.67
N SER A 96 9.69 -5.33 21.62
CA SER A 96 9.77 -4.82 20.25
C SER A 96 9.38 -5.87 19.19
N VAL A 97 8.92 -7.05 19.62
CA VAL A 97 8.47 -8.13 18.73
C VAL A 97 7.45 -7.63 17.73
N TYR A 98 7.57 -8.04 16.47
CA TYR A 98 6.54 -7.79 15.48
C TYR A 98 6.38 -8.96 14.51
N ARG A 99 5.22 -9.03 13.90
CA ARG A 99 4.97 -9.85 12.71
C ARG A 99 4.03 -9.12 11.76
N ARG A 100 4.35 -9.13 10.47
CA ARG A 100 3.54 -8.52 9.40
C ARG A 100 3.45 -9.48 8.24
N ARG A 101 2.25 -9.59 7.66
CA ARG A 101 2.00 -10.36 6.44
C ARG A 101 1.13 -9.56 5.51
N SER A 102 1.32 -9.68 4.22
CA SER A 102 0.36 -9.19 3.23
C SER A 102 0.26 -10.11 2.03
N LEU A 103 -0.91 -10.10 1.43
CA LEU A 103 -1.18 -10.70 0.13
C LEU A 103 -1.84 -9.63 -0.74
N ASN A 104 -1.30 -9.40 -1.91
CA ASN A 104 -1.84 -8.50 -2.90
C ASN A 104 -2.11 -9.30 -4.17
N ALA A 105 -3.26 -9.09 -4.80
CA ALA A 105 -3.60 -9.69 -6.08
C ALA A 105 -4.13 -8.60 -7.01
N ALA A 106 -3.83 -8.71 -8.31
CA ALA A 106 -4.37 -7.82 -9.33
C ALA A 106 -4.66 -8.58 -10.62
N VAL A 107 -5.70 -8.13 -11.32
CA VAL A 107 -6.03 -8.54 -12.69
C VAL A 107 -6.20 -7.28 -13.51
N GLY A 108 -5.45 -7.16 -14.59
CA GLY A 108 -5.47 -6.02 -15.48
C GLY A 108 -5.90 -6.40 -16.89
N TRP A 109 -6.75 -5.59 -17.49
CA TRP A 109 -7.08 -5.60 -18.91
C TRP A 109 -6.36 -4.43 -19.59
N THR A 110 -5.58 -4.73 -20.63
CA THR A 110 -4.68 -3.78 -21.31
C THR A 110 -4.82 -3.95 -22.82
N PRO A 111 -5.93 -3.45 -23.43
CA PRO A 111 -6.17 -3.62 -24.87
C PRO A 111 -5.11 -2.92 -25.74
N ASP A 112 -4.43 -1.93 -25.18
CA ASP A 112 -3.29 -1.21 -25.77
C ASP A 112 -2.34 -0.69 -24.67
N GLU A 113 -1.18 -0.14 -25.06
CA GLU A 113 -0.15 0.39 -24.13
C GLU A 113 -0.63 1.59 -23.29
N HIS A 114 -1.74 2.21 -23.67
CA HIS A 114 -2.25 3.47 -23.10
C HIS A 114 -3.58 3.29 -22.35
N THR A 115 -4.17 2.11 -22.39
CA THR A 115 -5.45 1.81 -21.74
C THR A 115 -5.27 0.68 -20.73
N ARG A 116 -5.71 0.90 -19.50
CA ARG A 116 -5.68 -0.08 -18.43
C ARG A 116 -6.95 -0.04 -17.60
N LEU A 117 -7.55 -1.19 -17.36
CA LEU A 117 -8.55 -1.40 -16.31
C LEU A 117 -7.99 -2.47 -15.36
N GLU A 118 -7.81 -2.13 -14.08
CA GLU A 118 -7.23 -3.02 -13.08
C GLU A 118 -8.18 -3.19 -11.90
N LEU A 119 -8.49 -4.43 -11.57
CA LEU A 119 -9.08 -4.81 -10.29
C LEU A 119 -7.96 -5.33 -9.38
N SER A 120 -7.83 -4.77 -8.20
CA SER A 120 -6.84 -5.20 -7.21
C SER A 120 -7.47 -5.43 -5.84
N ALA A 121 -6.89 -6.36 -5.09
CA ALA A 121 -7.24 -6.65 -3.71
C ALA A 121 -5.99 -6.78 -2.86
N ILE A 122 -6.05 -6.26 -1.63
CA ILE A 122 -4.97 -6.32 -0.64
C ILE A 122 -5.55 -6.81 0.68
N GLU A 123 -4.90 -7.81 1.24
CA GLU A 123 -5.14 -8.27 2.61
C GLU A 123 -3.83 -8.15 3.38
N SER A 124 -3.84 -7.52 4.55
CA SER A 124 -2.67 -7.43 5.41
C SER A 124 -3.04 -7.64 6.87
N ARG A 125 -2.16 -8.32 7.60
CA ARG A 125 -2.29 -8.59 9.03
C ARG A 125 -0.96 -8.31 9.71
N ALA A 126 -1.02 -7.59 10.84
CA ALA A 126 0.18 -7.32 11.61
C ALA A 126 -0.12 -7.25 13.11
N LYS A 127 0.93 -7.44 13.88
CA LYS A 127 1.02 -7.15 15.31
C LYS A 127 2.40 -6.59 15.62
N ALA A 128 2.49 -5.68 16.60
CA ALA A 128 3.77 -5.09 17.00
C ALA A 128 3.74 -4.65 18.45
N ALA A 129 4.79 -4.98 19.18
CA ALA A 129 5.06 -4.44 20.49
C ALA A 129 5.82 -3.10 20.37
N TYR A 130 5.70 -2.27 21.40
CA TYR A 130 6.29 -0.94 21.45
C TYR A 130 7.04 -0.72 22.76
N ALA A 131 8.32 -0.39 22.68
CA ALA A 131 9.17 -0.16 23.85
C ALA A 131 8.73 1.04 24.72
N ASP A 132 8.29 2.10 24.06
CA ASP A 132 8.03 3.43 24.64
C ASP A 132 6.55 3.71 24.92
N ARG A 133 5.66 2.71 24.73
CA ARG A 133 4.21 2.86 24.89
C ARG A 133 3.67 1.92 25.96
N GLY A 134 2.58 2.33 26.60
CA GLY A 134 1.85 1.50 27.57
C GLY A 134 0.99 0.40 26.93
N MET A 135 0.79 0.43 25.60
CA MET A 135 -0.04 -0.52 24.87
C MET A 135 0.67 -0.98 23.60
N ASP A 136 0.42 -2.21 23.20
CA ASP A 136 0.93 -2.83 21.97
C ASP A 136 -0.18 -2.92 20.91
N GLY A 137 0.21 -2.96 19.65
CA GLY A 137 -0.72 -3.29 18.57
C GLY A 137 -0.88 -4.78 18.45
N SER A 138 -1.92 -5.32 19.07
CA SER A 138 -2.22 -6.76 19.05
C SER A 138 -2.87 -7.19 17.74
N LYS A 139 -3.49 -6.25 17.01
CA LYS A 139 -4.12 -6.47 15.71
C LYS A 139 -4.03 -5.22 14.83
N PHE A 140 -3.51 -5.39 13.63
CA PHE A 140 -3.50 -4.40 12.56
C PHE A 140 -3.91 -5.10 11.27
N ASP A 141 -5.21 -5.32 11.10
CA ASP A 141 -5.75 -5.97 9.91
C ASP A 141 -6.28 -4.92 8.94
N ARG A 142 -6.03 -5.13 7.65
CA ARG A 142 -6.52 -4.28 6.59
C ARG A 142 -6.91 -5.10 5.38
N SER A 143 -8.11 -4.83 4.88
CA SER A 143 -8.60 -5.33 3.59
C SER A 143 -8.88 -4.15 2.67
N ASN A 144 -8.48 -4.25 1.41
CA ASN A 144 -8.72 -3.23 0.41
C ASN A 144 -9.08 -3.89 -0.92
N VAL A 145 -10.06 -3.33 -1.61
CA VAL A 145 -10.40 -3.67 -3.00
C VAL A 145 -10.49 -2.37 -3.79
N SER A 146 -9.93 -2.34 -4.99
CA SER A 146 -9.91 -1.17 -5.85
C SER A 146 -10.10 -1.55 -7.31
N LEU A 147 -10.93 -0.80 -8.01
CA LEU A 147 -11.05 -0.81 -9.46
C LEU A 147 -10.52 0.51 -10.00
N LYS A 148 -9.50 0.44 -10.86
CA LYS A 148 -8.86 1.62 -11.45
C LYS A 148 -8.89 1.53 -12.98
N PHE A 149 -9.32 2.61 -13.62
CA PHE A 149 -9.24 2.81 -15.07
C PHE A 149 -8.27 3.94 -15.38
N GLU A 150 -7.43 3.74 -16.37
CA GLU A 150 -6.50 4.75 -16.90
C GLU A 150 -6.51 4.70 -18.42
N LYS A 151 -6.60 5.87 -19.05
CA LYS A 151 -6.33 6.05 -20.47
C LYS A 151 -5.46 7.27 -20.67
N THR A 152 -4.33 7.08 -21.33
CA THR A 152 -3.33 8.13 -21.59
C THR A 152 -3.10 8.30 -23.10
N HIS A 153 -2.36 9.34 -23.49
CA HIS A 153 -2.02 9.64 -24.89
C HIS A 153 -3.25 9.74 -25.81
N MET A 154 -4.33 10.31 -25.27
CA MET A 154 -5.52 10.63 -26.05
C MET A 154 -5.22 11.83 -26.99
N GLN A 155 -5.82 11.81 -28.18
CA GLN A 155 -5.67 12.91 -29.12
C GLN A 155 -6.55 14.11 -28.74
N GLY A 156 -6.09 15.32 -29.08
CA GLY A 156 -6.79 16.56 -28.81
C GLY A 156 -6.52 17.13 -27.41
N LEU A 157 -7.40 18.00 -26.95
CA LEU A 157 -7.26 18.71 -25.69
C LEU A 157 -7.21 17.77 -24.47
N LEU A 158 -8.05 16.74 -24.45
CA LEU A 158 -8.08 15.73 -23.38
C LEU A 158 -6.98 14.69 -23.62
N ASN A 159 -5.89 14.76 -22.85
CA ASN A 159 -4.72 13.90 -23.02
C ASN A 159 -4.78 12.61 -22.19
N ALA A 160 -5.36 12.66 -20.98
CA ALA A 160 -5.52 11.48 -20.15
C ALA A 160 -6.73 11.56 -19.23
N VAL A 161 -7.27 10.39 -18.89
CA VAL A 161 -8.34 10.21 -17.88
C VAL A 161 -7.92 9.11 -16.91
N GLU A 162 -8.14 9.34 -15.64
CA GLU A 162 -8.00 8.36 -14.56
C GLU A 162 -9.30 8.33 -13.75
N ALA A 163 -9.82 7.13 -13.52
CA ALA A 163 -10.97 6.92 -12.62
C ALA A 163 -10.64 5.77 -11.66
N GLN A 164 -11.02 5.91 -10.40
CA GLN A 164 -10.83 4.89 -9.38
C GLN A 164 -12.01 4.85 -8.43
N VAL A 165 -12.43 3.65 -8.05
CA VAL A 165 -13.30 3.40 -6.92
C VAL A 165 -12.63 2.40 -6.00
N TYR A 166 -12.79 2.56 -4.69
CA TYR A 166 -12.15 1.68 -3.73
C TYR A 166 -12.98 1.51 -2.46
N TYR A 167 -12.77 0.37 -1.84
CA TYR A 167 -13.23 0.05 -0.50
C TYR A 167 -12.00 -0.30 0.35
N ASN A 168 -11.96 0.20 1.58
CA ASN A 168 -10.89 -0.10 2.52
C ASN A 168 -11.49 -0.27 3.93
N TYR A 169 -11.15 -1.38 4.56
CA TYR A 169 -11.48 -1.67 5.95
C TYR A 169 -10.19 -1.83 6.75
N VAL A 170 -10.15 -1.22 7.92
CA VAL A 170 -9.03 -1.32 8.88
C VAL A 170 -9.60 -1.67 10.24
N ASP A 171 -9.10 -2.76 10.82
CA ASP A 171 -9.36 -3.17 12.19
C ASP A 171 -8.08 -3.02 13.01
N HIS A 172 -8.12 -2.22 14.06
CA HIS A 172 -6.95 -1.78 14.80
C HIS A 172 -7.18 -2.00 16.31
N VAL A 173 -6.56 -3.03 16.87
CA VAL A 173 -6.63 -3.31 18.31
C VAL A 173 -5.30 -2.99 18.98
N MET A 174 -5.34 -2.16 19.99
CA MET A 174 -4.25 -1.89 20.92
C MET A 174 -4.64 -2.41 22.30
N ASP A 175 -3.72 -3.13 22.96
CA ASP A 175 -3.93 -3.55 24.34
C ASP A 175 -2.60 -3.63 25.12
N ASN A 176 -2.67 -3.79 26.44
CA ASN A 176 -1.50 -3.87 27.31
C ASN A 176 -1.28 -5.28 27.90
N TYR A 177 -1.84 -6.31 27.29
CA TYR A 177 -1.80 -7.67 27.85
C TYR A 177 -1.58 -8.81 26.83
N SER A 178 -1.71 -8.56 25.52
CA SER A 178 -1.54 -9.61 24.50
C SER A 178 -0.08 -9.87 24.11
N LEU A 179 0.75 -8.82 24.08
CA LEU A 179 2.17 -8.88 23.70
C LEU A 179 3.12 -8.50 24.84
N ARG A 180 2.60 -8.19 26.01
CA ARG A 180 3.35 -7.90 27.25
C ARG A 180 2.60 -8.37 28.49
N THR A 181 3.31 -8.48 29.60
CA THR A 181 2.68 -8.67 30.90
C THR A 181 2.16 -7.32 31.40
N PRO A 182 0.87 -7.18 31.71
CA PRO A 182 0.30 -5.93 32.20
C PRO A 182 0.86 -5.57 33.58
N THR A 183 1.25 -4.32 33.76
CA THR A 183 1.75 -3.78 35.06
C THR A 183 0.63 -3.17 35.91
N GLY A 184 -0.62 -3.27 35.48
CA GLY A 184 -1.79 -2.71 36.14
C GLY A 184 -3.08 -3.26 35.56
N MET A 185 -4.12 -2.44 35.52
CA MET A 185 -5.41 -2.83 34.97
C MET A 185 -5.27 -3.12 33.47
N ARG A 186 -5.95 -4.20 33.01
CA ARG A 186 -6.02 -4.53 31.59
C ARG A 186 -6.85 -3.49 30.84
N MET A 187 -6.27 -2.95 29.80
CA MET A 187 -6.89 -1.96 28.94
C MET A 187 -6.80 -2.40 27.47
N ALA A 188 -7.81 -2.08 26.70
CA ALA A 188 -7.82 -2.27 25.25
C ALA A 188 -8.52 -1.07 24.57
N SER A 189 -8.08 -0.76 23.36
CA SER A 189 -8.71 0.16 22.42
C SER A 189 -8.89 -0.56 21.10
N ASN A 190 -10.11 -0.58 20.58
CA ASN A 190 -10.46 -1.31 19.36
C ASN A 190 -11.23 -0.40 18.38
N PRO A 191 -10.56 0.61 17.78
CA PRO A 191 -11.15 1.36 16.68
C PRO A 191 -11.10 0.53 15.40
N ASP A 192 -12.16 0.61 14.61
CA ASP A 192 -12.16 0.18 13.23
C ASP A 192 -12.56 1.34 12.31
N ARG A 193 -12.27 1.21 11.03
CA ARG A 193 -12.63 2.20 10.03
C ARG A 193 -12.95 1.55 8.70
N GLU A 194 -14.13 1.88 8.22
CA GLU A 194 -14.57 1.58 6.86
C GLU A 194 -14.52 2.84 6.01
N THR A 195 -14.02 2.72 4.79
CA THR A 195 -13.92 3.84 3.86
C THR A 195 -14.26 3.35 2.46
N THR A 196 -15.25 3.97 1.83
CA THR A 196 -15.53 3.85 0.40
C THR A 196 -15.20 5.18 -0.24
N GLY A 197 -14.44 5.15 -1.33
CA GLY A 197 -14.06 6.38 -2.01
C GLY A 197 -14.06 6.23 -3.52
N SER A 198 -14.12 7.37 -4.19
CA SER A 198 -14.00 7.48 -5.64
C SER A 198 -13.15 8.66 -6.02
N ARG A 199 -12.43 8.53 -7.13
CA ARG A 199 -11.61 9.59 -7.70
C ARG A 199 -11.79 9.61 -9.21
N LEU A 200 -11.88 10.81 -9.78
CA LEU A 200 -11.84 11.07 -11.21
C LEU A 200 -10.83 12.19 -11.47
N ALA A 201 -9.93 11.99 -12.41
CA ALA A 201 -8.98 13.01 -12.86
C ALA A 201 -8.88 13.05 -14.37
N ALA A 202 -8.72 14.25 -14.92
CA ALA A 202 -8.52 14.52 -16.33
C ALA A 202 -7.27 15.39 -16.53
N THR A 203 -6.42 15.01 -17.47
CA THR A 203 -5.28 15.81 -17.89
C THR A 203 -5.59 16.45 -19.24
N LEU A 204 -5.54 17.77 -19.29
CA LEU A 204 -5.71 18.57 -20.50
C LEU A 204 -4.34 19.08 -20.96
N ARG A 205 -4.10 19.04 -22.27
CA ARG A 205 -2.93 19.64 -22.91
C ARG A 205 -3.41 20.56 -24.04
N PRO A 206 -3.63 21.87 -23.74
CA PRO A 206 -4.00 22.84 -24.76
C PRO A 206 -2.93 23.00 -25.84
N ASP A 207 -1.68 22.82 -25.45
CA ASP A 207 -0.47 22.89 -26.29
C ASP A 207 0.67 22.04 -25.67
N ASP A 208 1.85 22.08 -26.30
CA ASP A 208 3.02 21.29 -25.87
C ASP A 208 3.67 21.80 -24.58
N VAL A 209 3.37 23.00 -24.15
CA VAL A 209 3.95 23.66 -22.97
C VAL A 209 3.04 23.54 -21.76
N HIS A 210 1.73 23.65 -21.94
CA HIS A 210 0.77 23.71 -20.85
C HIS A 210 0.14 22.35 -20.54
N LYS A 211 0.15 22.01 -19.26
CA LYS A 211 -0.55 20.83 -18.71
C LYS A 211 -1.46 21.29 -17.58
N ILE A 212 -2.76 20.99 -17.70
CA ILE A 212 -3.77 21.27 -16.69
C ILE A 212 -4.29 19.92 -16.20
N VAL A 213 -4.30 19.72 -14.88
CA VAL A 213 -4.91 18.54 -14.26
C VAL A 213 -6.10 18.98 -13.43
N LEU A 214 -7.26 18.41 -13.73
CA LEU A 214 -8.50 18.61 -12.99
C LEU A 214 -8.89 17.29 -12.32
N GLY A 215 -9.33 17.35 -11.08
CA GLY A 215 -9.72 16.15 -10.34
C GLY A 215 -10.79 16.41 -9.32
N VAL A 216 -11.53 15.35 -9.01
CA VAL A 216 -12.48 15.26 -7.90
C VAL A 216 -12.20 13.97 -7.13
N ASP A 217 -12.23 14.08 -5.81
CA ASP A 217 -12.07 12.96 -4.88
C ASP A 217 -13.22 13.01 -3.87
N GLN A 218 -13.79 11.83 -3.55
CA GLN A 218 -14.86 11.66 -2.57
C GLN A 218 -14.54 10.46 -1.70
N GLN A 219 -14.72 10.63 -0.39
CA GLN A 219 -14.58 9.59 0.65
C GLN A 219 -15.80 9.59 1.58
#